data_1df389ceda1634a0f7df8f35c9af4b73
#
_entry.id   1df389ceda1634a0f7df8f35c9af4b73
#
_cell.length_a   1.000
_cell.length_b   1.000
_cell.length_c   1.000
_cell.angle_alpha   90.00
_cell.angle_beta   90.00
_cell.angle_gamma   90.00
#
_symmetry.space_group_name_H-M   'P 1'
#
loop_
_entity.id
_entity.type
_entity.pdbx_description
1 polymer ?
#
loop_
_entity_poly.entity_id
_entity_poly.type
_entity_poly.pdbx_seq_one_letter_code
_entity_poly.pdbx_strand_id
1 'polypeptide(L)'
;MEANKQRILVVDDEKNIRLTLMHTLEMAGYQVKTAANGEDALQQLQNEAFDLMLLDLSMAGMDGDEVLAQVNQRHPQVKVIMVTAHGTVDNAVEAMKNGAMDFIQKPFAPQEIRELVAKVLDREIQETAHEANYEMYLDLARRSIADNQFKAALEQAKRAVAEDSTRPEAFNLLGVLYELKHERNIAMKNYRIALDLDPTYEPARTNLNQSPSLVRGKKSFDLGA
;
A
#
# COMPACT_ATOMS: atom_id res chain seq x y z
N MET A 1 -24.43 -6.11 -9.90
CA MET A 1 -23.29 -5.20 -10.01
C MET A 1 -22.21 -5.99 -10.72
N GLU A 2 -21.87 -5.63 -11.96
CA GLU A 2 -20.68 -6.21 -12.60
C GLU A 2 -19.47 -5.75 -11.78
N ALA A 3 -18.71 -6.69 -11.24
CA ALA A 3 -17.44 -6.39 -10.61
C ALA A 3 -16.59 -5.62 -11.62
N ASN A 4 -16.08 -4.45 -11.23
CA ASN A 4 -15.20 -3.65 -12.08
C ASN A 4 -13.97 -4.52 -12.37
N LYS A 5 -13.89 -5.06 -13.60
CA LYS A 5 -12.78 -5.92 -14.01
C LYS A 5 -11.52 -5.07 -14.10
N GLN A 6 -10.47 -5.47 -13.39
CA GLN A 6 -9.17 -4.82 -13.45
C GLN A 6 -8.63 -4.81 -14.89
N ARG A 7 -8.05 -3.68 -15.28
CA ARG A 7 -7.60 -3.39 -16.64
C ARG A 7 -6.09 -3.45 -16.73
N ILE A 8 -5.59 -4.27 -17.64
CA ILE A 8 -4.16 -4.53 -17.83
C ILE A 8 -3.73 -4.08 -19.23
N LEU A 9 -2.63 -3.33 -19.30
CA LEU A 9 -1.97 -2.99 -20.56
C LEU A 9 -0.74 -3.87 -20.73
N VAL A 10 -0.66 -4.60 -21.85
CA VAL A 10 0.49 -5.44 -22.23
C VAL A 10 1.29 -4.72 -23.31
N VAL A 11 2.55 -4.42 -23.01
CA VAL A 11 3.45 -3.66 -23.90
C VAL A 11 4.66 -4.53 -24.24
N ASP A 12 4.80 -4.92 -25.50
CA ASP A 12 5.87 -5.79 -25.98
C ASP A 12 5.93 -5.65 -27.51
N ASP A 13 7.08 -5.59 -28.15
CA ASP A 13 7.17 -5.47 -29.60
C ASP A 13 6.94 -6.80 -30.31
N GLU A 14 7.10 -7.93 -29.61
CA GLU A 14 6.84 -9.26 -30.13
C GLU A 14 5.34 -9.62 -30.12
N LYS A 15 4.72 -9.66 -31.30
CA LYS A 15 3.29 -9.98 -31.44
C LYS A 15 2.85 -11.27 -30.73
N ASN A 16 3.68 -12.32 -30.79
CA ASN A 16 3.34 -13.63 -30.21
C ASN A 16 3.31 -13.55 -28.67
N ILE A 17 4.23 -12.80 -28.05
CA ILE A 17 4.27 -12.59 -26.61
C ILE A 17 3.02 -11.80 -26.18
N ARG A 18 2.71 -10.68 -26.87
CA ARG A 18 1.48 -9.89 -26.57
C ARG A 18 0.22 -10.75 -26.63
N LEU A 19 0.06 -11.58 -27.66
CA LEU A 19 -1.12 -12.45 -27.79
C LEU A 19 -1.17 -13.51 -26.69
N THR A 20 -0.05 -14.11 -26.34
CA THR A 20 0.02 -15.11 -25.26
C THR A 20 -0.34 -14.50 -23.91
N LEU A 21 0.21 -13.33 -23.58
CA LEU A 21 -0.11 -12.59 -22.34
C LEU A 21 -1.57 -12.16 -22.31
N MET A 22 -2.07 -11.60 -23.41
CA MET A 22 -3.48 -11.19 -23.51
C MET A 22 -4.41 -12.37 -23.23
N HIS A 23 -4.28 -13.49 -23.95
CA HIS A 23 -5.13 -14.66 -23.73
C HIS A 23 -5.02 -15.22 -22.32
N THR A 24 -3.79 -15.28 -21.77
CA THR A 24 -3.54 -15.80 -20.42
C THR A 24 -4.29 -14.99 -19.36
N LEU A 25 -4.29 -13.67 -19.49
CA LEU A 25 -4.90 -12.75 -18.54
C LEU A 25 -6.41 -12.60 -18.75
N GLU A 26 -6.91 -12.61 -19.99
CA GLU A 26 -8.33 -12.64 -20.28
C GLU A 26 -9.01 -13.91 -19.73
N MET A 27 -8.35 -15.07 -19.83
CA MET A 27 -8.83 -16.31 -19.20
C MET A 27 -8.87 -16.23 -17.67
N ALA A 28 -8.04 -15.38 -17.05
CA ALA A 28 -8.06 -15.11 -15.62
C ALA A 28 -9.12 -14.05 -15.22
N GLY A 29 -9.84 -13.48 -16.21
CA GLY A 29 -10.96 -12.57 -15.96
C GLY A 29 -10.62 -11.08 -16.06
N TYR A 30 -9.38 -10.71 -16.37
CA TYR A 30 -8.95 -9.33 -16.56
C TYR A 30 -9.45 -8.73 -17.89
N GLN A 31 -9.52 -7.41 -17.98
CA GLN A 31 -9.66 -6.70 -19.25
C GLN A 31 -8.28 -6.33 -19.76
N VAL A 32 -7.92 -6.81 -20.95
CA VAL A 32 -6.57 -6.63 -21.47
C VAL A 32 -6.56 -5.80 -22.75
N LYS A 33 -5.67 -4.80 -22.81
CA LYS A 33 -5.27 -4.11 -24.03
C LYS A 33 -3.79 -4.35 -24.31
N THR A 34 -3.41 -4.15 -25.54
CA THR A 34 -2.01 -4.38 -25.97
C THR A 34 -1.49 -3.14 -26.69
N ALA A 35 -0.19 -2.86 -26.49
CA ALA A 35 0.58 -1.87 -27.24
C ALA A 35 1.83 -2.53 -27.84
N ALA A 36 2.21 -2.10 -29.04
CA ALA A 36 3.34 -2.69 -29.77
C ALA A 36 4.68 -1.96 -29.50
N ASN A 37 4.66 -0.84 -28.82
CA ASN A 37 5.81 0.00 -28.48
C ASN A 37 5.46 0.94 -27.33
N GLY A 38 6.46 1.65 -26.79
CA GLY A 38 6.31 2.57 -25.67
C GLY A 38 5.42 3.77 -25.98
N GLU A 39 5.50 4.33 -27.19
CA GLU A 39 4.72 5.49 -27.61
C GLU A 39 3.22 5.17 -27.64
N ASP A 40 2.85 4.02 -28.21
CA ASP A 40 1.45 3.52 -28.22
C ASP A 40 0.96 3.29 -26.80
N ALA A 41 1.79 2.70 -25.92
CA ALA A 41 1.45 2.49 -24.52
C ALA A 41 1.15 3.80 -23.78
N LEU A 42 2.02 4.79 -23.91
CA LEU A 42 1.83 6.12 -23.30
C LEU A 42 0.61 6.86 -23.85
N GLN A 43 0.32 6.71 -25.15
CA GLN A 43 -0.87 7.26 -25.76
C GLN A 43 -2.16 6.61 -25.21
N GLN A 44 -2.16 5.30 -25.01
CA GLN A 44 -3.31 4.60 -24.42
C GLN A 44 -3.54 5.01 -22.96
N LEU A 45 -2.47 5.19 -22.15
CA LEU A 45 -2.56 5.68 -20.78
C LEU A 45 -3.15 7.09 -20.66
N GLN A 46 -2.95 7.95 -21.66
CA GLN A 46 -3.56 9.28 -21.68
C GLN A 46 -5.08 9.23 -21.91
N ASN A 47 -5.57 8.22 -22.60
CA ASN A 47 -6.97 8.11 -22.99
C ASN A 47 -7.81 7.22 -22.07
N GLU A 48 -7.17 6.28 -21.35
CA GLU A 48 -7.85 5.27 -20.56
C GLU A 48 -7.08 4.96 -19.27
N ALA A 49 -7.81 4.58 -18.22
CA ALA A 49 -7.22 4.13 -16.97
C ALA A 49 -6.87 2.64 -17.04
N PHE A 50 -5.71 2.29 -16.47
CA PHE A 50 -5.26 0.91 -16.28
C PHE A 50 -4.81 0.72 -14.84
N ASP A 51 -4.99 -0.49 -14.30
CA ASP A 51 -4.57 -0.85 -12.95
C ASP A 51 -3.15 -1.41 -12.96
N LEU A 52 -2.75 -2.07 -14.06
CA LEU A 52 -1.44 -2.70 -14.20
C LEU A 52 -0.94 -2.63 -15.64
N MET A 53 0.38 -2.52 -15.79
CA MET A 53 1.09 -2.65 -17.06
C MET A 53 2.10 -3.80 -16.96
N LEU A 54 2.07 -4.70 -17.97
CA LEU A 54 3.19 -5.61 -18.26
C LEU A 54 4.03 -4.95 -19.35
N LEU A 55 5.29 -4.68 -19.08
CA LEU A 55 6.16 -3.86 -19.94
C LEU A 55 7.45 -4.61 -20.29
N ASP A 56 7.65 -4.86 -21.58
CA ASP A 56 8.93 -5.39 -22.03
C ASP A 56 10.05 -4.37 -21.83
N LEU A 57 11.17 -4.84 -21.32
CA LEU A 57 12.36 -4.01 -21.13
C LEU A 57 12.99 -3.61 -22.46
N SER A 58 13.09 -4.56 -23.40
CA SER A 58 13.86 -4.41 -24.64
C SER A 58 12.93 -4.26 -25.84
N MET A 59 12.55 -3.05 -26.18
CA MET A 59 11.72 -2.75 -27.35
C MET A 59 12.45 -1.85 -28.34
N ALA A 60 12.08 -1.94 -29.61
CA ALA A 60 12.58 -1.02 -30.64
C ALA A 60 11.99 0.39 -30.41
N GLY A 61 12.82 1.42 -30.51
CA GLY A 61 12.42 2.82 -30.29
C GLY A 61 12.59 3.22 -28.82
N MET A 62 11.51 3.55 -28.13
CA MET A 62 11.49 3.84 -26.68
C MET A 62 11.63 2.55 -25.90
N ASP A 63 12.67 2.41 -25.09
CA ASP A 63 12.87 1.24 -24.25
C ASP A 63 11.94 1.19 -23.03
N GLY A 64 11.90 0.03 -22.35
CA GLY A 64 11.02 -0.16 -21.21
C GLY A 64 11.35 0.73 -20.02
N ASP A 65 12.61 1.07 -19.78
CA ASP A 65 13.03 1.94 -18.68
C ASP A 65 12.57 3.38 -18.91
N GLU A 66 12.61 3.88 -20.14
CA GLU A 66 12.10 5.19 -20.51
C GLU A 66 10.57 5.26 -20.33
N VAL A 67 9.85 4.19 -20.72
CA VAL A 67 8.40 4.09 -20.50
C VAL A 67 8.08 4.06 -19.02
N LEU A 68 8.78 3.25 -18.22
CA LEU A 68 8.61 3.13 -16.77
C LEU A 68 8.77 4.48 -16.08
N ALA A 69 9.82 5.23 -16.43
CA ALA A 69 10.07 6.55 -15.86
C ALA A 69 8.92 7.54 -16.14
N GLN A 70 8.37 7.53 -17.36
CA GLN A 70 7.24 8.37 -17.73
C GLN A 70 5.93 7.94 -17.06
N VAL A 71 5.70 6.63 -16.92
CA VAL A 71 4.52 6.09 -16.22
C VAL A 71 4.57 6.49 -14.74
N ASN A 72 5.69 6.30 -14.06
CA ASN A 72 5.82 6.68 -12.64
C ASN A 72 5.61 8.19 -12.40
N GLN A 73 6.02 9.01 -13.35
CA GLN A 73 5.85 10.47 -13.23
C GLN A 73 4.42 10.94 -13.49
N ARG A 74 3.73 10.37 -14.49
CA ARG A 74 2.45 10.88 -15.00
C ARG A 74 1.24 10.03 -14.58
N HIS A 75 1.47 8.75 -14.30
CA HIS A 75 0.44 7.75 -13.99
C HIS A 75 0.87 6.89 -12.79
N PRO A 76 1.22 7.48 -11.60
CA PRO A 76 1.78 6.78 -10.46
C PRO A 76 0.84 5.70 -9.89
N GLN A 77 -0.44 5.73 -10.23
CA GLN A 77 -1.43 4.72 -9.86
C GLN A 77 -1.31 3.42 -10.67
N VAL A 78 -0.61 3.45 -11.82
CA VAL A 78 -0.46 2.26 -12.68
C VAL A 78 0.72 1.43 -12.20
N LYS A 79 0.45 0.21 -11.78
CA LYS A 79 1.50 -0.73 -11.37
C LYS A 79 2.22 -1.28 -12.57
N VAL A 80 3.55 -1.34 -12.52
CA VAL A 80 4.34 -1.85 -13.63
C VAL A 80 5.07 -3.12 -13.21
N ILE A 81 4.88 -4.19 -13.98
CA ILE A 81 5.68 -5.42 -13.92
C ILE A 81 6.56 -5.43 -15.18
N MET A 82 7.87 -5.50 -14.98
CA MET A 82 8.81 -5.61 -16.09
C MET A 82 8.88 -7.04 -16.62
N VAL A 83 8.84 -7.17 -17.94
CA VAL A 83 9.03 -8.46 -18.65
C VAL A 83 10.36 -8.37 -19.38
N THR A 84 11.27 -9.35 -19.24
CA THR A 84 12.61 -9.24 -19.82
C THR A 84 13.13 -10.57 -20.34
N ALA A 85 13.81 -10.54 -21.49
CA ALA A 85 14.57 -11.69 -21.99
C ALA A 85 15.92 -11.86 -21.26
N HIS A 86 16.45 -10.79 -20.66
CA HIS A 86 17.77 -10.75 -20.02
C HIS A 86 17.63 -10.46 -18.52
N GLY A 87 17.06 -11.40 -17.77
CA GLY A 87 16.86 -11.30 -16.32
C GLY A 87 18.15 -11.52 -15.53
N THR A 88 19.07 -10.56 -15.55
CA THR A 88 20.14 -10.54 -14.54
C THR A 88 19.61 -9.96 -13.23
N VAL A 89 20.22 -10.36 -12.12
CA VAL A 89 19.87 -9.78 -10.80
C VAL A 89 20.02 -8.26 -10.82
N ASP A 90 21.03 -7.76 -11.52
CA ASP A 90 21.30 -6.33 -11.61
C ASP A 90 20.18 -5.57 -12.33
N ASN A 91 19.68 -6.10 -13.46
CA ASN A 91 18.56 -5.49 -14.21
C ASN A 91 17.27 -5.50 -13.39
N ALA A 92 17.01 -6.58 -12.66
CA ALA A 92 15.86 -6.65 -11.76
C ALA A 92 15.93 -5.65 -10.64
N VAL A 93 17.09 -5.51 -9.99
CA VAL A 93 17.33 -4.52 -8.92
C VAL A 93 17.19 -3.09 -9.46
N GLU A 94 17.66 -2.82 -10.68
CA GLU A 94 17.56 -1.51 -11.31
C GLU A 94 16.09 -1.17 -11.63
N ALA A 95 15.34 -2.09 -12.22
CA ALA A 95 13.92 -1.91 -12.48
C ALA A 95 13.11 -1.63 -11.19
N MET A 96 13.39 -2.35 -10.10
CA MET A 96 12.74 -2.11 -8.81
C MET A 96 13.10 -0.74 -8.21
N LYS A 97 14.36 -0.30 -8.33
CA LYS A 97 14.78 1.05 -7.90
C LYS A 97 14.10 2.15 -8.73
N ASN A 98 13.82 1.86 -9.99
CA ASN A 98 13.13 2.77 -10.91
C ASN A 98 11.60 2.73 -10.75
N GLY A 99 11.07 1.97 -9.76
CA GLY A 99 9.65 1.97 -9.38
C GLY A 99 8.81 0.88 -10.04
N ALA A 100 9.42 -0.14 -10.63
CA ALA A 100 8.68 -1.35 -11.00
C ALA A 100 8.21 -2.09 -9.74
N MET A 101 7.02 -2.67 -9.77
CA MET A 101 6.45 -3.42 -8.64
C MET A 101 6.99 -4.85 -8.54
N ASP A 102 7.31 -5.44 -9.68
CA ASP A 102 7.92 -6.77 -9.77
C ASP A 102 8.50 -6.96 -11.19
N PHE A 103 9.17 -8.10 -11.44
CA PHE A 103 9.67 -8.44 -12.77
C PHE A 103 9.50 -9.93 -13.05
N ILE A 104 9.47 -10.31 -14.35
CA ILE A 104 9.46 -11.70 -14.79
C ILE A 104 10.38 -11.91 -16.00
N GLN A 105 11.12 -13.01 -15.98
CA GLN A 105 12.04 -13.34 -17.06
C GLN A 105 11.37 -14.22 -18.11
N LYS A 106 11.56 -13.89 -19.40
CA LYS A 106 11.24 -14.76 -20.55
C LYS A 106 12.27 -15.91 -20.66
N PRO A 107 11.87 -17.17 -20.97
CA PRO A 107 10.49 -17.61 -21.13
C PRO A 107 9.80 -17.89 -19.79
N PHE A 108 8.51 -17.61 -19.69
CA PHE A 108 7.67 -17.82 -18.50
C PHE A 108 6.49 -18.75 -18.82
N ALA A 109 5.98 -19.45 -17.80
CA ALA A 109 4.77 -20.23 -17.94
C ALA A 109 3.52 -19.31 -17.77
N PRO A 110 2.39 -19.61 -18.46
CA PRO A 110 1.14 -18.87 -18.30
C PRO A 110 0.67 -18.76 -16.83
N GLN A 111 0.95 -19.78 -16.02
CA GLN A 111 0.59 -19.79 -14.60
C GLN A 111 1.41 -18.79 -13.81
N GLU A 112 2.72 -18.66 -14.07
CA GLU A 112 3.62 -17.71 -13.40
C GLU A 112 3.14 -16.26 -13.59
N ILE A 113 2.73 -15.91 -14.81
CA ILE A 113 2.17 -14.58 -15.11
C ILE A 113 0.87 -14.33 -14.33
N ARG A 114 -0.04 -15.31 -14.28
CA ARG A 114 -1.30 -15.15 -13.54
C ARG A 114 -1.06 -14.93 -12.05
N GLU A 115 -0.18 -15.75 -11.46
CA GLU A 115 0.15 -15.65 -10.04
C GLU A 115 0.84 -14.32 -9.71
N LEU A 116 1.76 -13.87 -10.56
CA LEU A 116 2.46 -12.61 -10.37
C LEU A 116 1.51 -11.39 -10.47
N VAL A 117 0.66 -11.37 -11.48
CA VAL A 117 -0.33 -10.29 -11.68
C VAL A 117 -1.32 -10.26 -10.52
N ALA A 118 -1.85 -11.42 -10.10
CA ALA A 118 -2.73 -11.50 -8.94
C ALA A 118 -2.04 -10.97 -7.68
N LYS A 119 -0.83 -11.42 -7.39
CA LYS A 119 -0.04 -10.96 -6.23
C LYS A 119 0.14 -9.44 -6.22
N VAL A 120 0.48 -8.83 -7.36
CA VAL A 120 0.72 -7.38 -7.45
C VAL A 120 -0.59 -6.59 -7.30
N LEU A 121 -1.69 -7.07 -7.88
CA LEU A 121 -3.00 -6.43 -7.78
C LEU A 121 -3.67 -6.64 -6.41
N ASP A 122 -3.57 -7.84 -5.83
CA ASP A 122 -4.14 -8.15 -4.50
C ASP A 122 -3.42 -7.41 -3.38
N ARG A 123 -2.11 -7.14 -3.53
CA ARG A 123 -1.34 -6.38 -2.55
C ARG A 123 -1.95 -4.99 -2.29
N GLU A 124 -2.42 -4.28 -3.31
CA GLU A 124 -3.08 -2.99 -3.14
C GLU A 124 -4.44 -3.10 -2.46
N ILE A 125 -5.23 -4.13 -2.84
CA ILE A 125 -6.53 -4.36 -2.19
C ILE A 125 -6.32 -4.62 -0.70
N GLN A 126 -5.27 -5.36 -0.32
CA GLN A 126 -4.93 -5.62 1.07
C GLN A 126 -4.41 -4.34 1.76
N GLU A 127 -3.50 -3.60 1.16
CA GLU A 127 -2.96 -2.35 1.72
C GLU A 127 -4.08 -1.30 1.93
N THR A 128 -4.96 -1.09 0.95
CA THR A 128 -6.12 -0.18 1.08
C THR A 128 -7.14 -0.69 2.11
N ALA A 129 -7.35 -1.99 2.21
CA ALA A 129 -8.22 -2.56 3.22
C ALA A 129 -7.63 -2.41 4.63
N HIS A 130 -6.33 -2.62 4.80
CA HIS A 130 -5.62 -2.40 6.08
C HIS A 130 -5.69 -0.93 6.51
N GLU A 131 -5.46 0.01 5.59
CA GLU A 131 -5.58 1.44 5.89
C GLU A 131 -7.00 1.83 6.30
N ALA A 132 -8.02 1.40 5.54
CA ALA A 132 -9.41 1.65 5.87
C ALA A 132 -9.82 1.01 7.21
N ASN A 133 -9.35 -0.19 7.51
CA ASN A 133 -9.57 -0.86 8.77
C ASN A 133 -8.88 -0.13 9.93
N TYR A 134 -7.64 0.33 9.72
CA TYR A 134 -6.89 1.09 10.71
C TYR A 134 -7.66 2.34 11.15
N GLU A 135 -8.06 3.18 10.20
CA GLU A 135 -8.82 4.40 10.48
C GLU A 135 -10.18 4.10 11.15
N MET A 136 -10.89 3.08 10.67
CA MET A 136 -12.13 2.64 11.29
C MET A 136 -11.93 2.23 12.76
N TYR A 137 -10.89 1.46 13.07
CA TYR A 137 -10.61 1.04 14.44
C TYR A 137 -10.17 2.21 15.34
N LEU A 138 -9.41 3.18 14.81
CA LEU A 138 -9.08 4.40 15.54
C LEU A 138 -10.33 5.19 15.91
N ASP A 139 -11.22 5.41 14.96
CA ASP A 139 -12.47 6.15 15.20
C ASP A 139 -13.36 5.43 16.21
N LEU A 140 -13.50 4.13 16.12
CA LEU A 140 -14.25 3.33 17.09
C LEU A 140 -13.62 3.42 18.49
N ALA A 141 -12.29 3.39 18.60
CA ALA A 141 -11.59 3.55 19.87
C ALA A 141 -11.85 4.93 20.47
N ARG A 142 -11.73 6.01 19.70
CA ARG A 142 -11.99 7.39 20.14
C ARG A 142 -13.44 7.57 20.65
N ARG A 143 -14.43 7.07 19.90
CA ARG A 143 -15.85 7.10 20.29
C ARG A 143 -16.09 6.31 21.57
N SER A 144 -15.53 5.10 21.66
CA SER A 144 -15.66 4.27 22.87
C SER A 144 -15.01 4.92 24.11
N ILE A 145 -13.93 5.70 23.95
CA ILE A 145 -13.34 6.50 25.03
C ILE A 145 -14.33 7.59 25.47
N ALA A 146 -14.91 8.32 24.52
CA ALA A 146 -15.89 9.38 24.81
C ALA A 146 -17.12 8.83 25.54
N ASP A 147 -17.55 7.63 25.21
CA ASP A 147 -18.69 6.93 25.84
C ASP A 147 -18.32 6.20 27.13
N ASN A 148 -17.08 6.34 27.63
CA ASN A 148 -16.52 5.64 28.81
C ASN A 148 -16.53 4.12 28.70
N GLN A 149 -16.57 3.56 27.49
CA GLN A 149 -16.52 2.13 27.19
C GLN A 149 -15.07 1.65 27.05
N PHE A 150 -14.25 1.81 28.10
CA PHE A 150 -12.80 1.63 28.04
C PHE A 150 -12.33 0.24 27.63
N LYS A 151 -13.13 -0.81 27.94
CA LYS A 151 -12.81 -2.19 27.50
C LYS A 151 -12.94 -2.33 25.99
N ALA A 152 -14.03 -1.82 25.42
CA ALA A 152 -14.24 -1.83 23.96
C ALA A 152 -13.17 -0.97 23.25
N ALA A 153 -12.89 0.23 23.77
CA ALA A 153 -11.86 1.10 23.24
C ALA A 153 -10.47 0.42 23.18
N LEU A 154 -10.12 -0.33 24.24
CA LEU A 154 -8.84 -1.04 24.31
C LEU A 154 -8.73 -2.11 23.22
N GLU A 155 -9.82 -2.87 22.98
CA GLU A 155 -9.84 -3.87 21.92
C GLU A 155 -9.74 -3.23 20.53
N GLN A 156 -10.42 -2.11 20.30
CA GLN A 156 -10.33 -1.40 19.01
C GLN A 156 -8.92 -0.82 18.80
N ALA A 157 -8.31 -0.19 19.79
CA ALA A 157 -6.96 0.34 19.66
C ALA A 157 -5.91 -0.76 19.39
N LYS A 158 -6.08 -1.95 19.99
CA LYS A 158 -5.22 -3.10 19.70
C LYS A 158 -5.41 -3.62 18.26
N ARG A 159 -6.66 -3.62 17.76
CA ARG A 159 -6.92 -3.98 16.36
C ARG A 159 -6.29 -2.99 15.40
N ALA A 160 -6.35 -1.67 15.68
CA ALA A 160 -5.64 -0.70 14.88
C ALA A 160 -4.13 -0.99 14.82
N VAL A 161 -3.47 -1.30 15.96
CA VAL A 161 -2.06 -1.69 15.97
C VAL A 161 -1.80 -2.97 15.15
N ALA A 162 -2.75 -3.90 15.12
CA ALA A 162 -2.61 -5.13 14.34
C ALA A 162 -2.73 -4.89 12.82
N GLU A 163 -3.53 -3.89 12.41
CA GLU A 163 -3.63 -3.48 11.00
C GLU A 163 -2.37 -2.71 10.54
N ASP A 164 -1.90 -1.74 11.35
CA ASP A 164 -0.66 -1.01 11.07
C ASP A 164 0.07 -0.63 12.38
N SER A 165 1.19 -1.29 12.63
CA SER A 165 2.05 -1.05 13.79
C SER A 165 3.09 0.05 13.60
N THR A 166 3.13 0.70 12.43
CA THR A 166 4.11 1.75 12.10
C THR A 166 3.61 3.15 12.37
N ARG A 167 2.35 3.30 12.72
CA ARG A 167 1.68 4.59 12.93
C ARG A 167 1.51 4.90 14.43
N PRO A 168 1.74 6.17 14.86
CA PRO A 168 1.77 6.57 16.27
C PRO A 168 0.40 6.64 16.93
N GLU A 169 -0.69 6.87 16.18
CA GLU A 169 -1.99 7.22 16.73
C GLU A 169 -2.57 6.13 17.62
N ALA A 170 -2.49 4.87 17.19
CA ALA A 170 -3.01 3.73 17.94
C ALA A 170 -2.25 3.52 19.27
N PHE A 171 -0.93 3.72 19.26
CA PHE A 171 -0.12 3.65 20.49
C PHE A 171 -0.45 4.79 21.45
N ASN A 172 -0.71 6.00 20.95
CA ASN A 172 -1.17 7.08 21.78
C ASN A 172 -2.50 6.75 22.49
N LEU A 173 -3.49 6.21 21.74
CA LEU A 173 -4.76 5.76 22.33
C LEU A 173 -4.58 4.65 23.37
N LEU A 174 -3.69 3.68 23.10
CA LEU A 174 -3.33 2.66 24.11
C LEU A 174 -2.74 3.31 25.38
N GLY A 175 -1.87 4.29 25.22
CA GLY A 175 -1.30 5.04 26.32
C GLY A 175 -2.40 5.69 27.17
N VAL A 176 -3.33 6.41 26.56
CA VAL A 176 -4.48 7.03 27.23
C VAL A 176 -5.33 5.99 27.97
N LEU A 177 -5.65 4.87 27.32
CA LEU A 177 -6.49 3.82 27.91
C LEU A 177 -5.83 3.13 29.12
N TYR A 178 -4.54 2.86 29.04
CA TYR A 178 -3.81 2.32 30.19
C TYR A 178 -3.66 3.33 31.33
N GLU A 179 -3.58 4.63 31.03
CA GLU A 179 -3.56 5.66 32.07
C GLU A 179 -4.93 5.77 32.75
N LEU A 180 -6.05 5.68 32.02
CA LEU A 180 -7.40 5.60 32.57
C LEU A 180 -7.62 4.37 33.44
N LYS A 181 -6.89 3.28 33.19
CA LYS A 181 -6.86 2.08 34.03
C LYS A 181 -5.88 2.15 35.19
N HIS A 182 -5.21 3.29 35.39
CA HIS A 182 -4.14 3.49 36.39
C HIS A 182 -2.88 2.61 36.19
N GLU A 183 -2.71 2.05 34.99
CA GLU A 183 -1.54 1.25 34.59
C GLU A 183 -0.45 2.14 33.96
N ARG A 184 0.04 3.10 34.75
CA ARG A 184 0.89 4.21 34.29
C ARG A 184 2.16 3.77 33.57
N ASN A 185 2.83 2.73 34.04
CA ASN A 185 4.08 2.26 33.41
C ASN A 185 3.83 1.78 31.98
N ILE A 186 2.69 1.12 31.74
CA ILE A 186 2.30 0.65 30.41
C ILE A 186 1.88 1.85 29.54
N ALA A 187 1.16 2.82 30.09
CA ALA A 187 0.80 4.04 29.40
C ALA A 187 2.04 4.78 28.88
N MET A 188 3.01 5.05 29.76
CA MET A 188 4.27 5.73 29.38
C MET A 188 5.04 4.99 28.31
N LYS A 189 5.05 3.64 28.34
CA LYS A 189 5.68 2.83 27.30
C LYS A 189 5.02 3.05 25.94
N ASN A 190 3.69 3.05 25.89
CA ASN A 190 2.95 3.27 24.65
C ASN A 190 3.14 4.69 24.09
N TYR A 191 3.15 5.73 24.93
CA TYR A 191 3.46 7.09 24.45
C TYR A 191 4.88 7.20 23.88
N ARG A 192 5.87 6.52 24.49
CA ARG A 192 7.22 6.49 23.94
C ARG A 192 7.28 5.77 22.60
N ILE A 193 6.62 4.62 22.46
CA ILE A 193 6.52 3.93 21.16
C ILE A 193 5.93 4.87 20.11
N ALA A 194 4.87 5.61 20.41
CA ALA A 194 4.29 6.57 19.48
C ALA A 194 5.30 7.66 19.06
N LEU A 195 6.13 8.15 19.99
CA LEU A 195 7.16 9.15 19.71
C LEU A 195 8.41 8.56 19.04
N ASP A 196 8.70 7.27 19.22
CA ASP A 196 9.77 6.58 18.49
C ASP A 196 9.38 6.38 17.02
N LEU A 197 8.07 6.17 16.74
CA LEU A 197 7.52 6.07 15.38
C LEU A 197 7.44 7.43 14.69
N ASP A 198 6.94 8.45 15.39
CA ASP A 198 6.91 9.84 14.93
C ASP A 198 7.32 10.80 16.06
N PRO A 199 8.57 11.29 16.04
CA PRO A 199 9.05 12.23 17.06
C PRO A 199 8.31 13.58 17.06
N THR A 200 7.53 13.89 16.02
CA THR A 200 6.77 15.14 15.90
C THR A 200 5.30 15.00 16.34
N TYR A 201 4.87 13.79 16.70
CA TYR A 201 3.48 13.51 17.05
C TYR A 201 3.08 14.16 18.40
N GLU A 202 2.51 15.35 18.32
CA GLU A 202 2.17 16.19 19.48
C GLU A 202 1.22 15.54 20.50
N PRO A 203 0.18 14.76 20.12
CA PRO A 203 -0.71 14.14 21.11
C PRO A 203 0.04 13.24 22.11
N ALA A 204 0.95 12.40 21.66
CA ALA A 204 1.71 11.53 22.54
C ALA A 204 2.70 12.32 23.42
N ARG A 205 3.32 13.38 22.86
CA ARG A 205 4.22 14.27 23.63
C ARG A 205 3.47 14.99 24.75
N THR A 206 2.30 15.52 24.45
CA THR A 206 1.43 16.19 25.42
C THR A 206 1.01 15.24 26.53
N ASN A 207 0.53 14.05 26.19
CA ASN A 207 0.09 13.06 27.16
C ASN A 207 1.24 12.55 28.03
N LEU A 208 2.40 12.29 27.44
CA LEU A 208 3.59 11.85 28.17
C LEU A 208 4.05 12.91 29.20
N ASN A 209 4.04 14.20 28.82
CA ASN A 209 4.46 15.30 29.69
C ASN A 209 3.45 15.57 30.81
N GLN A 210 2.15 15.39 30.57
CA GLN A 210 1.09 15.55 31.58
C GLN A 210 1.01 14.39 32.56
N SER A 211 1.53 13.23 32.19
CA SER A 211 1.50 12.03 33.03
C SER A 211 2.19 12.17 34.41
N PRO A 212 3.24 13.00 34.63
CA PRO A 212 3.85 13.20 35.92
C PRO A 212 3.04 14.02 36.93
N SER A 213 2.09 14.86 36.48
CA SER A 213 1.42 15.83 37.36
C SER A 213 0.23 15.20 38.09
N LEU A 214 0.48 14.83 39.35
CA LEU A 214 -0.56 14.53 40.38
C LEU A 214 -1.34 15.77 40.80
N VAL A 215 -1.93 16.50 39.86
CA VAL A 215 -2.86 17.59 40.19
C VAL A 215 -4.26 17.04 40.12
N ARG A 216 -5.00 17.15 41.26
CA ARG A 216 -6.43 16.85 41.38
C ARG A 216 -7.24 17.79 40.46
N GLY A 217 -7.38 17.44 39.19
CA GLY A 217 -8.21 18.13 38.21
C GLY A 217 -8.64 17.12 37.14
N LYS A 218 -9.75 17.39 36.46
CA LYS A 218 -10.17 16.59 35.30
C LYS A 218 -9.04 16.56 34.26
N LYS A 219 -8.41 15.42 34.09
CA LYS A 219 -7.36 15.23 33.10
C LYS A 219 -8.00 15.20 31.69
N SER A 220 -7.61 16.11 30.85
CA SER A 220 -7.95 16.08 29.42
C SER A 220 -6.82 15.37 28.68
N PHE A 221 -7.14 14.29 27.98
CA PHE A 221 -6.19 13.59 27.14
C PHE A 221 -6.30 14.06 25.69
N ASP A 222 -5.16 14.14 25.02
CA ASP A 222 -5.13 14.36 23.59
C ASP A 222 -5.22 13.00 22.87
N LEU A 223 -6.35 12.78 22.20
CA LEU A 223 -6.64 11.52 21.50
C LEU A 223 -6.05 11.49 20.08
N GLY A 224 -5.46 12.59 19.61
CA GLY A 224 -5.03 12.77 18.23
C GLY A 224 -6.27 12.86 17.32
N ALA A 225 -6.53 14.01 16.74
CA ALA A 225 -7.64 14.22 15.82
C ALA A 225 -7.23 13.88 14.40
#